data_c5c8442bdc9308086453903ac082748f
#
_entry.id   c5c8442bdc9308086453903ac082748f
#
_cell.length_a   1.000
_cell.length_b   1.000
_cell.length_c   1.000
_cell.angle_alpha   90.00
_cell.angle_beta   90.00
_cell.angle_gamma   90.00
#
_symmetry.space_group_name_H-M   'P 1'
#
loop_
_entity.id
_entity.type
_entity.pdbx_description
1 polymer ?
#
loop_
_entity_poly.entity_id
_entity_poly.type
_entity_poly.pdbx_seq_one_letter_code
_entity_poly.pdbx_strand_id
1 'polypeptide(L)'
;MDNRNIELLLRKVIYRDKNLLLNWANDPVVRRGSFQNHMVTDHEHEKWFDSKLNNPNVLMWIFTYNGSPAGTIMFEKDKKEVILSYQIAPNYRGQGLSSNMLKMALKNIEYNWHHSNKIM
;
A
#
# COMPACT_ATOMS: atom_id res chain seq x y z
N MET A 1 -16.95 -12.51 -21.76
CA MET A 1 -15.71 -12.41 -20.98
C MET A 1 -15.89 -13.05 -19.63
N ASP A 2 -14.99 -13.90 -19.28
CA ASP A 2 -15.12 -14.69 -18.07
C ASP A 2 -14.37 -14.03 -16.92
N ASN A 3 -15.11 -13.51 -15.93
CA ASN A 3 -14.52 -12.84 -14.77
C ASN A 3 -14.22 -13.80 -13.61
N ARG A 4 -14.51 -15.08 -13.81
CA ARG A 4 -14.34 -16.04 -12.71
C ARG A 4 -12.90 -16.31 -12.38
N ASN A 5 -11.98 -15.91 -13.27
CA ASN A 5 -10.56 -16.19 -13.08
C ASN A 5 -9.78 -15.01 -12.52
N ILE A 6 -10.48 -13.98 -12.04
CA ILE A 6 -9.77 -12.85 -11.42
C ILE A 6 -9.30 -13.25 -10.03
N GLU A 7 -8.00 -13.11 -9.82
CA GLU A 7 -7.40 -13.40 -8.53
C GLU A 7 -6.86 -12.12 -7.91
N LEU A 8 -7.37 -11.78 -6.74
CA LEU A 8 -6.95 -10.59 -5.98
C LEU A 8 -6.21 -11.06 -4.75
N LEU A 9 -4.99 -10.59 -4.59
CA LEU A 9 -4.15 -10.98 -3.46
C LEU A 9 -3.50 -9.76 -2.83
N LEU A 10 -3.11 -9.92 -1.57
CA LEU A 10 -2.23 -8.99 -0.88
C LEU A 10 -0.94 -9.73 -0.57
N ARG A 11 0.20 -9.10 -0.83
CA ARG A 11 1.48 -9.62 -0.41
C ARG A 11 2.25 -8.53 0.29
N LYS A 12 3.10 -8.91 1.21
CA LYS A 12 3.89 -7.91 1.93
C LYS A 12 4.84 -7.20 0.99
N VAL A 13 5.04 -5.91 1.24
CA VAL A 13 6.04 -5.13 0.52
C VAL A 13 7.42 -5.64 0.87
N ILE A 14 8.27 -5.79 -0.14
CA ILE A 14 9.67 -6.18 0.05
C ILE A 14 10.55 -5.10 -0.57
N TYR A 15 11.85 -5.19 -0.34
CA TYR A 15 12.77 -4.16 -0.81
C TYR A 15 12.69 -3.93 -2.32
N ARG A 16 12.45 -4.98 -3.08
CA ARG A 16 12.31 -4.88 -4.54
C ARG A 16 11.20 -3.95 -4.99
N ASP A 17 10.24 -3.69 -4.13
CA ASP A 17 9.09 -2.86 -4.48
C ASP A 17 9.40 -1.37 -4.41
N LYS A 18 10.59 -0.99 -3.99
CA LYS A 18 10.94 0.41 -3.77
C LYS A 18 10.69 1.28 -5.00
N ASN A 19 11.16 0.84 -6.16
CA ASN A 19 11.01 1.63 -7.38
C ASN A 19 9.56 1.70 -7.85
N LEU A 20 8.82 0.62 -7.69
CA LEU A 20 7.41 0.61 -8.02
C LEU A 20 6.65 1.64 -7.19
N LEU A 21 6.91 1.67 -5.89
CA LEU A 21 6.25 2.62 -5.01
C LEU A 21 6.67 4.05 -5.29
N LEU A 22 7.91 4.26 -5.70
CA LEU A 22 8.37 5.59 -6.10
C LEU A 22 7.60 6.07 -7.33
N ASN A 23 7.46 5.20 -8.32
CA ASN A 23 6.72 5.56 -9.52
C ASN A 23 5.27 5.91 -9.20
N TRP A 24 4.65 5.15 -8.31
CA TRP A 24 3.28 5.44 -7.91
C TRP A 24 3.18 6.72 -7.10
N ALA A 25 4.17 7.00 -6.25
CA ALA A 25 4.18 8.25 -5.47
C ALA A 25 4.28 9.47 -6.37
N ASN A 26 4.91 9.31 -7.54
CA ASN A 26 5.10 10.41 -8.49
C ASN A 26 4.02 10.47 -9.58
N ASP A 27 2.98 9.65 -9.44
CA ASP A 27 1.83 9.74 -10.33
C ASP A 27 1.23 11.15 -10.23
N PRO A 28 0.93 11.81 -11.37
CA PRO A 28 0.43 13.18 -11.34
C PRO A 28 -0.83 13.37 -10.48
N VAL A 29 -1.72 12.40 -10.47
CA VAL A 29 -2.94 12.50 -9.65
C VAL A 29 -2.58 12.53 -8.17
N VAL A 30 -1.64 11.67 -7.77
CA VAL A 30 -1.19 11.61 -6.37
C VAL A 30 -0.51 12.92 -5.98
N ARG A 31 0.37 13.44 -6.85
CA ARG A 31 1.10 14.68 -6.55
C ARG A 31 0.17 15.88 -6.41
N ARG A 32 -0.87 15.94 -7.21
CA ARG A 32 -1.83 17.06 -7.13
C ARG A 32 -2.61 17.06 -5.82
N GLY A 33 -2.82 15.90 -5.24
CA GLY A 33 -3.57 15.78 -3.99
C GLY A 33 -2.72 15.85 -2.74
N SER A 34 -1.41 16.00 -2.87
CA SER A 34 -0.50 16.01 -1.73
C SER A 34 -0.16 17.42 -1.28
N PHE A 35 0.21 17.55 0.00
CA PHE A 35 0.69 18.82 0.54
C PHE A 35 1.86 19.35 -0.27
N GLN A 36 2.79 18.45 -0.58
CA GLN A 36 3.96 18.79 -1.40
C GLN A 36 3.68 18.26 -2.79
N ASN A 37 3.48 19.18 -3.73
CA ASN A 37 3.16 18.78 -5.09
C ASN A 37 4.35 18.66 -6.02
N HIS A 38 5.57 18.76 -5.48
CA HIS A 38 6.77 18.49 -6.25
C HIS A 38 7.01 16.98 -6.35
N MET A 39 7.83 16.59 -7.33
CA MET A 39 8.19 15.19 -7.49
C MET A 39 8.97 14.70 -6.28
N VAL A 40 8.68 13.46 -5.87
CA VAL A 40 9.47 12.80 -4.82
C VAL A 40 10.77 12.33 -5.43
N THR A 41 11.90 12.75 -4.84
CA THR A 41 13.21 12.33 -5.34
C THR A 41 13.56 10.94 -4.87
N ASP A 42 14.52 10.30 -5.54
CA ASP A 42 15.01 8.99 -5.13
C ASP A 42 15.48 9.01 -3.67
N HIS A 43 16.19 10.06 -3.29
CA HIS A 43 16.72 10.17 -1.94
C HIS A 43 15.63 10.29 -0.89
N GLU A 44 14.65 11.14 -1.13
CA GLU A 44 13.50 11.28 -0.23
C GLU A 44 12.76 9.98 -0.07
N HIS A 45 12.53 9.29 -1.20
CA HIS A 45 11.79 8.05 -1.20
C HIS A 45 12.57 6.94 -0.49
N GLU A 46 13.87 6.88 -0.69
CA GLU A 46 14.68 5.85 -0.05
C GLU A 46 14.62 5.98 1.48
N LYS A 47 14.72 7.20 1.98
CA LYS A 47 14.60 7.43 3.42
C LYS A 47 13.23 7.02 3.93
N TRP A 48 12.19 7.41 3.21
CA TRP A 48 10.82 7.06 3.58
C TRP A 48 10.63 5.54 3.58
N PHE A 49 11.07 4.91 2.50
CA PHE A 49 10.88 3.48 2.33
C PHE A 49 11.60 2.69 3.42
N ASP A 50 12.84 3.05 3.71
CA ASP A 50 13.61 2.37 4.76
C ASP A 50 12.95 2.55 6.12
N SER A 51 12.41 3.73 6.39
CA SER A 51 11.77 4.00 7.67
C SER A 51 10.49 3.21 7.87
N LYS A 52 9.82 2.81 6.76
CA LYS A 52 8.57 2.06 6.83
C LYS A 52 8.79 0.55 6.78
N LEU A 53 9.72 0.10 5.93
CA LEU A 53 9.88 -1.32 5.67
C LEU A 53 10.24 -2.12 6.92
N ASN A 54 11.07 -1.56 7.78
CA ASN A 54 11.56 -2.25 8.98
C ASN A 54 10.90 -1.78 10.27
N ASN A 55 9.83 -1.02 10.16
CA ASN A 55 9.15 -0.46 11.32
C ASN A 55 8.10 -1.45 11.82
N PRO A 56 8.20 -1.92 13.07
CA PRO A 56 7.22 -2.90 13.58
C PRO A 56 5.81 -2.33 13.73
N ASN A 57 5.66 -1.02 13.68
CA ASN A 57 4.35 -0.38 13.76
C ASN A 57 3.72 -0.16 12.39
N VAL A 58 4.34 -0.67 11.33
CA VAL A 58 3.86 -0.47 9.97
C VAL A 58 3.55 -1.81 9.32
N LEU A 59 2.36 -1.90 8.73
CA LEU A 59 1.97 -3.02 7.86
C LEU A 59 1.75 -2.45 6.48
N MET A 60 2.47 -2.99 5.50
CA MET A 60 2.43 -2.46 4.15
C MET A 60 2.38 -3.59 3.14
N TRP A 61 1.40 -3.51 2.23
CA TRP A 61 1.17 -4.58 1.25
C TRP A 61 1.07 -4.02 -0.15
N ILE A 62 1.39 -4.89 -1.11
CA ILE A 62 1.07 -4.69 -2.52
C ILE A 62 -0.18 -5.51 -2.81
N PHE A 63 -1.16 -4.86 -3.43
CA PHE A 63 -2.39 -5.49 -3.89
C PHE A 63 -2.16 -5.90 -5.34
N THR A 64 -2.43 -7.17 -5.65
CA THR A 64 -2.20 -7.67 -7.00
C THR A 64 -3.50 -8.13 -7.64
N TYR A 65 -3.57 -7.91 -8.94
CA TYR A 65 -4.69 -8.30 -9.79
C TYR A 65 -4.14 -9.29 -10.81
N ASN A 66 -4.50 -10.56 -10.65
CA ASN A 66 -3.95 -11.64 -11.48
C ASN A 66 -2.42 -11.61 -11.52
N GLY A 67 -1.80 -11.36 -10.36
CA GLY A 67 -0.35 -11.36 -10.24
C GLY A 67 0.33 -10.05 -10.56
N SER A 68 -0.38 -9.08 -11.13
CA SER A 68 0.20 -7.78 -11.47
C SER A 68 -0.06 -6.77 -10.34
N PRO A 69 0.95 -5.97 -9.98
CA PRO A 69 0.74 -4.95 -8.95
C PRO A 69 -0.34 -3.95 -9.39
N ALA A 70 -1.35 -3.80 -8.56
CA ALA A 70 -2.50 -2.95 -8.89
C ALA A 70 -2.75 -1.87 -7.84
N GLY A 71 -2.07 -1.94 -6.70
CA GLY A 71 -2.24 -0.94 -5.66
C GLY A 71 -1.37 -1.21 -4.47
N THR A 72 -1.41 -0.32 -3.50
CA THR A 72 -0.69 -0.50 -2.24
C THR A 72 -1.53 0.06 -1.10
N ILE A 73 -1.35 -0.53 0.07
CA ILE A 73 -2.06 -0.09 1.27
C ILE A 73 -1.13 -0.24 2.46
N MET A 74 -1.14 0.76 3.33
CA MET A 74 -0.29 0.82 4.50
C MET A 74 -1.10 1.22 5.71
N PHE A 75 -0.86 0.54 6.82
CA PHE A 75 -1.39 0.92 8.13
C PHE A 75 -0.20 1.21 9.03
N GLU A 76 -0.24 2.35 9.67
CA GLU A 76 0.81 2.74 10.61
C GLU A 76 0.19 3.07 11.94
N LYS A 77 0.68 2.42 12.99
CA LYS A 77 0.23 2.70 14.34
C LYS A 77 1.03 3.87 14.90
N ASP A 78 0.33 4.94 15.25
CA ASP A 78 0.94 6.13 15.83
C ASP A 78 0.24 6.45 17.13
N LYS A 79 0.87 6.10 18.25
CA LYS A 79 0.29 6.24 19.57
C LYS A 79 -1.01 5.45 19.68
N LYS A 80 -2.15 6.11 19.80
CA LYS A 80 -3.45 5.43 19.93
C LYS A 80 -4.22 5.37 18.63
N GLU A 81 -3.62 5.89 17.56
CA GLU A 81 -4.30 5.95 16.26
C GLU A 81 -3.66 5.01 15.27
N VAL A 82 -4.43 4.63 14.27
CA VAL A 82 -3.93 3.88 13.14
C VAL A 82 -4.15 4.74 11.91
N ILE A 83 -3.07 5.05 11.23
CA ILE A 83 -3.10 5.89 10.04
C ILE A 83 -3.15 4.98 8.83
N LEU A 84 -4.13 5.19 7.99
CA LEU A 84 -4.34 4.41 6.78
C LEU A 84 -3.96 5.23 5.56
N SER A 85 -3.14 4.65 4.69
CA SER A 85 -2.78 5.26 3.41
C SER A 85 -2.89 4.21 2.33
N TYR A 86 -3.49 4.57 1.18
CA TYR A 86 -3.61 3.61 0.09
C TYR A 86 -3.74 4.31 -1.24
N GLN A 87 -3.45 3.58 -2.30
CA GLN A 87 -3.72 4.06 -3.66
C GLN A 87 -3.86 2.88 -4.61
N ILE A 88 -4.58 3.10 -5.69
CA ILE A 88 -4.72 2.15 -6.78
C ILE A 88 -3.85 2.65 -7.93
N ALA A 89 -3.12 1.73 -8.56
CA ALA A 89 -2.25 2.06 -9.68
C ALA A 89 -3.09 2.65 -10.83
N PRO A 90 -2.50 3.57 -11.62
CA PRO A 90 -3.27 4.28 -12.66
C PRO A 90 -4.07 3.39 -13.59
N ASN A 91 -3.50 2.27 -14.03
CA ASN A 91 -4.15 1.39 -14.98
C ASN A 91 -5.34 0.62 -14.39
N TYR A 92 -5.50 0.65 -13.08
CA TYR A 92 -6.54 -0.12 -12.40
C TYR A 92 -7.59 0.75 -11.74
N ARG A 93 -7.53 2.06 -11.94
CA ARG A 93 -8.50 2.98 -11.35
C ARG A 93 -9.85 2.88 -12.04
N GLY A 94 -10.90 3.24 -11.30
CA GLY A 94 -12.25 3.27 -11.85
C GLY A 94 -12.93 1.92 -11.92
N GLN A 95 -12.39 0.89 -11.27
CA GLN A 95 -12.94 -0.45 -11.31
C GLN A 95 -13.44 -0.93 -9.95
N GLY A 96 -13.46 -0.06 -8.96
CA GLY A 96 -13.94 -0.43 -7.63
C GLY A 96 -12.98 -1.28 -6.82
N LEU A 97 -11.72 -1.36 -7.23
CA LEU A 97 -10.75 -2.25 -6.61
C LEU A 97 -10.28 -1.79 -5.23
N SER A 98 -10.39 -0.48 -4.94
CA SER A 98 -9.98 0.01 -3.63
C SER A 98 -10.80 -0.62 -2.52
N SER A 99 -12.09 -0.87 -2.78
CA SER A 99 -12.95 -1.52 -1.79
C SER A 99 -12.50 -2.94 -1.51
N ASN A 100 -12.15 -3.69 -2.56
CA ASN A 100 -11.62 -5.05 -2.40
C ASN A 100 -10.32 -5.04 -1.60
N MET A 101 -9.41 -4.14 -1.97
CA MET A 101 -8.12 -4.03 -1.31
C MET A 101 -8.28 -3.72 0.18
N LEU A 102 -9.15 -2.76 0.49
CA LEU A 102 -9.37 -2.36 1.87
C LEU A 102 -9.95 -3.49 2.71
N LYS A 103 -10.95 -4.19 2.17
CA LYS A 103 -11.54 -5.32 2.88
C LYS A 103 -10.52 -6.41 3.19
N MET A 104 -9.69 -6.74 2.21
CA MET A 104 -8.67 -7.75 2.38
C MET A 104 -7.63 -7.32 3.41
N ALA A 105 -7.24 -6.05 3.38
CA ALA A 105 -6.26 -5.53 4.32
C ALA A 105 -6.80 -5.52 5.75
N LEU A 106 -8.07 -5.15 5.93
CA LEU A 106 -8.67 -5.14 7.25
C LEU A 106 -8.70 -6.53 7.87
N LYS A 107 -8.98 -7.56 7.07
CA LYS A 107 -8.93 -8.92 7.57
C LYS A 107 -7.51 -9.31 8.00
N ASN A 108 -6.52 -8.92 7.23
CA ASN A 108 -5.14 -9.21 7.57
C ASN A 108 -4.71 -8.49 8.83
N ILE A 109 -5.13 -7.24 8.99
CA ILE A 109 -4.76 -6.45 10.16
C ILE A 109 -5.37 -7.05 11.43
N GLU A 110 -6.62 -7.44 11.34
CA GLU A 110 -7.30 -8.06 12.46
C GLU A 110 -6.56 -9.31 12.91
N TYR A 111 -6.22 -10.17 11.98
CA TYR A 111 -5.50 -11.39 12.28
C TYR A 111 -4.13 -11.10 12.87
N ASN A 112 -3.33 -10.29 12.20
CA ASN A 112 -1.93 -10.07 12.59
C ASN A 112 -1.80 -9.33 13.90
N TRP A 113 -2.62 -8.32 14.13
CA TRP A 113 -2.51 -7.51 15.34
C TRP A 113 -3.07 -8.22 16.56
N HIS A 114 -4.06 -9.07 16.38
CA HIS A 114 -4.58 -9.86 17.48
C HIS A 114 -3.63 -10.97 17.90
N HIS A 115 -2.91 -11.55 16.96
CA HIS A 115 -2.10 -12.72 17.23
C HIS A 115 -0.65 -12.41 17.57
N SER A 116 -0.15 -11.25 17.19
CA SER A 116 1.26 -10.94 17.41
C SER A 116 1.53 -10.21 18.72
N ASN A 117 0.60 -9.40 19.19
CA ASN A 117 0.77 -8.54 20.35
C ASN A 117 1.91 -7.54 20.22
N LYS A 118 2.53 -7.45 19.07
CA LYS A 118 3.70 -6.60 18.91
C LYS A 118 3.35 -5.16 18.58
N ILE A 119 2.20 -4.97 17.96
CA ILE A 119 1.77 -3.65 17.50
C ILE A 119 0.71 -3.07 18.43
N MET A 120 0.45 -3.78 19.47
CA MET A 120 -0.62 -3.40 20.42
C MET A 120 -0.10 -2.51 21.55
#